data_44284c08ded1e67bbbd94134e912eba3
#
_entry.id   44284c08ded1e67bbbd94134e912eba3
#
_cell.length_a   1.000
_cell.length_b   1.000
_cell.length_c   1.000
_cell.angle_alpha   90.00
_cell.angle_beta   90.00
_cell.angle_gamma   90.00
#
_symmetry.space_group_name_H-M   'P 1'
#
loop_
_entity.id
_entity.type
_entity.pdbx_description
1 polymer ?
#
loop_
_entity_poly.entity_id
_entity_poly.type
_entity_poly.pdbx_seq_one_letter_code
_entity_poly.pdbx_strand_id
1 'polypeptide(L)'
;MNNLMKVVTGANTRMSYANVWEPKSVNGSAPKYSVSLIIPKSDTVTLDKIKKAIQAAYKEGEVKLRCRDGKVPPLSAIRVPLRDGDLEKPDDEAYKGAFFINAKSDTAPGIVDAQLNRIMDRSEFYSGVYGRASINFYAYNANGNKGIACGLNNLQKLRDGTPLGGKSRPEDDFSIEEDEDFLG
;
A
#
# COMPACT_ATOMS: atom_id res chain seq x y z
N MET A 1 -14.75 11.53 -17.57
CA MET A 1 -14.52 10.09 -17.64
C MET A 1 -14.56 9.50 -16.24
N ASN A 2 -15.49 8.60 -16.02
CA ASN A 2 -15.67 7.99 -14.69
C ASN A 2 -14.65 6.87 -14.52
N ASN A 3 -13.58 7.11 -13.77
CA ASN A 3 -12.55 6.12 -13.54
C ASN A 3 -12.88 5.31 -12.28
N LEU A 4 -13.77 4.31 -12.44
CA LEU A 4 -14.16 3.42 -11.35
C LEU A 4 -12.99 2.58 -10.83
N MET A 5 -11.92 2.44 -11.60
CA MET A 5 -10.74 1.67 -11.21
C MET A 5 -9.76 2.47 -10.35
N LYS A 6 -9.99 3.78 -10.20
CA LYS A 6 -9.18 4.64 -9.34
C LYS A 6 -9.85 4.80 -7.97
N VAL A 7 -9.07 4.65 -6.91
CA VAL A 7 -9.56 4.78 -5.52
C VAL A 7 -8.61 5.67 -4.74
N VAL A 8 -9.18 6.56 -3.91
CA VAL A 8 -8.45 7.25 -2.87
C VAL A 8 -8.86 6.62 -1.54
N THR A 9 -7.90 6.11 -0.79
CA THR A 9 -8.17 5.42 0.48
C THR A 9 -8.56 6.40 1.59
N GLY A 10 -9.13 5.88 2.66
CA GLY A 10 -9.53 6.67 3.81
C GLY A 10 -8.35 7.17 4.65
N ALA A 11 -8.63 8.11 5.53
CA ALA A 11 -7.62 8.81 6.35
C ALA A 11 -6.88 7.92 7.35
N ASN A 12 -7.43 6.76 7.67
CA ASN A 12 -6.83 5.83 8.63
C ASN A 12 -6.01 4.72 7.95
N THR A 13 -5.70 4.88 6.67
CA THR A 13 -4.81 3.99 5.97
C THR A 13 -3.40 4.18 6.52
N ARG A 14 -2.75 3.08 6.89
CA ARG A 14 -1.38 3.11 7.40
C ARG A 14 -0.42 2.60 6.34
N MET A 15 0.72 3.25 6.22
CA MET A 15 1.72 2.91 5.21
C MET A 15 2.77 1.98 5.83
N SER A 16 3.07 0.87 5.15
CA SER A 16 4.07 -0.08 5.58
C SER A 16 4.94 -0.51 4.40
N TYR A 17 6.13 -0.99 4.67
CA TYR A 17 7.08 -1.36 3.61
C TYR A 17 7.17 -0.26 2.54
N ALA A 18 7.34 0.98 3.02
CA ALA A 18 7.30 2.17 2.16
C ALA A 18 8.63 2.35 1.41
N ASN A 19 8.66 1.91 0.16
CA ASN A 19 9.76 2.12 -0.79
C ASN A 19 9.34 3.21 -1.76
N VAL A 20 9.11 4.41 -1.24
CA VAL A 20 8.49 5.52 -1.98
C VAL A 20 9.47 6.62 -2.34
N TRP A 21 10.63 6.64 -1.70
CA TRP A 21 11.71 7.60 -2.00
C TRP A 21 12.70 7.02 -2.99
N GLU A 22 12.94 5.72 -2.93
CA GLU A 22 13.82 5.00 -3.83
C GLU A 22 13.15 3.69 -4.25
N PRO A 23 13.30 3.29 -5.52
CA PRO A 23 12.74 2.02 -5.96
C PRO A 23 13.54 0.86 -5.40
N LYS A 24 12.86 -0.26 -5.18
CA LYS A 24 13.47 -1.48 -4.67
C LYS A 24 13.25 -2.62 -5.65
N SER A 25 14.33 -3.39 -5.89
CA SER A 25 14.27 -4.61 -6.67
C SER A 25 13.96 -5.80 -5.77
N VAL A 26 13.07 -6.67 -6.22
CA VAL A 26 12.71 -7.91 -5.51
C VAL A 26 13.06 -9.09 -6.40
N ASN A 27 13.89 -10.01 -5.88
CA ASN A 27 14.29 -11.23 -6.58
C ASN A 27 14.88 -10.98 -7.99
N GLY A 28 15.69 -9.94 -8.14
CA GLY A 28 16.33 -9.61 -9.41
C GLY A 28 15.41 -8.94 -10.43
N SER A 29 14.17 -8.62 -10.07
CA SER A 29 13.25 -7.88 -10.95
C SER A 29 13.66 -6.42 -11.09
N ALA A 30 13.07 -5.72 -12.08
CA ALA A 30 13.27 -4.30 -12.24
C ALA A 30 12.86 -3.54 -10.96
N PRO A 31 13.63 -2.54 -10.52
CA PRO A 31 13.29 -1.76 -9.33
C PRO A 31 11.95 -1.05 -9.48
N LYS A 32 11.15 -1.06 -8.42
CA LYS A 32 9.86 -0.37 -8.38
C LYS A 32 9.66 0.35 -7.06
N TYR A 33 8.95 1.47 -7.13
CA TYR A 33 8.41 2.10 -5.93
C TYR A 33 7.21 1.28 -5.47
N SER A 34 7.08 1.11 -4.16
CA SER A 34 6.00 0.30 -3.61
C SER A 34 5.65 0.70 -2.19
N VAL A 35 4.45 0.35 -1.77
CA VAL A 35 3.98 0.53 -0.40
C VAL A 35 2.91 -0.52 -0.11
N SER A 36 2.88 -1.01 1.11
CA SER A 36 1.78 -1.83 1.62
C SER A 36 0.80 -0.91 2.34
N LEU A 37 -0.42 -0.88 1.86
CA LEU A 37 -1.48 -0.05 2.42
C LEU A 37 -2.32 -0.88 3.38
N ILE A 38 -2.28 -0.53 4.66
CA ILE A 38 -3.02 -1.22 5.71
C ILE A 38 -4.32 -0.46 5.95
N ILE A 39 -5.45 -1.11 5.66
CA ILE A 39 -6.77 -0.50 5.70
C ILE A 39 -7.58 -1.18 6.80
N PRO A 40 -8.01 -0.45 7.85
CA PRO A 40 -8.81 -1.05 8.90
C PRO A 40 -10.07 -1.71 8.36
N LYS A 41 -10.43 -2.86 8.89
CA LYS A 41 -11.68 -3.56 8.50
C LYS A 41 -12.92 -2.70 8.81
N SER A 42 -12.81 -1.76 9.74
CA SER A 42 -13.86 -0.80 10.06
C SER A 42 -14.06 0.27 8.98
N ASP A 43 -13.08 0.49 8.11
CA ASP A 43 -13.21 1.44 7.00
C ASP A 43 -13.95 0.80 5.82
N THR A 44 -15.23 0.57 6.02
CA THR A 44 -16.08 -0.10 5.04
C THR A 44 -16.26 0.71 3.76
N VAL A 45 -16.18 2.03 3.83
CA VAL A 45 -16.31 2.91 2.67
C VAL A 45 -15.14 2.67 1.70
N THR A 46 -13.91 2.70 2.20
CA THR A 46 -12.73 2.43 1.38
C THR A 46 -12.74 1.01 0.82
N LEU A 47 -13.05 0.03 1.67
CA LEU A 47 -13.08 -1.37 1.25
C LEU A 47 -14.13 -1.64 0.18
N ASP A 48 -15.29 -1.00 0.26
CA ASP A 48 -16.34 -1.11 -0.76
C ASP A 48 -15.88 -0.52 -2.09
N LYS A 49 -15.26 0.66 -2.07
CA LYS A 49 -14.68 1.28 -3.27
C LYS A 49 -13.63 0.39 -3.92
N ILE A 50 -12.78 -0.23 -3.12
CA ILE A 50 -11.73 -1.14 -3.61
C ILE A 50 -12.35 -2.36 -4.27
N LYS A 51 -13.33 -2.98 -3.64
CA LYS A 51 -14.01 -4.15 -4.20
C LYS A 51 -14.70 -3.83 -5.53
N LYS A 52 -15.36 -2.68 -5.62
CA LYS A 52 -15.96 -2.21 -6.88
C LYS A 52 -14.93 -1.93 -7.95
N ALA A 53 -13.80 -1.35 -7.58
CA ALA A 53 -12.70 -1.06 -8.50
C ALA A 53 -12.07 -2.35 -9.05
N ILE A 54 -11.90 -3.36 -8.20
CA ILE A 54 -11.40 -4.68 -8.62
C ILE A 54 -12.36 -5.32 -9.62
N GLN A 55 -13.66 -5.27 -9.35
CA GLN A 55 -14.68 -5.79 -10.28
C GLN A 55 -14.67 -5.04 -11.61
N ALA A 56 -14.51 -3.71 -11.59
CA ALA A 56 -14.42 -2.90 -12.79
C ALA A 56 -13.16 -3.25 -13.61
N ALA A 57 -12.03 -3.43 -12.94
CA ALA A 57 -10.78 -3.84 -13.59
C ALA A 57 -10.89 -5.24 -14.21
N TYR A 58 -11.59 -6.14 -13.53
CA TYR A 58 -11.86 -7.49 -14.05
C TYR A 58 -12.67 -7.43 -15.35
N LYS A 59 -13.74 -6.65 -15.38
CA LYS A 59 -14.58 -6.48 -16.57
C LYS A 59 -13.82 -5.84 -17.73
N GLU A 60 -13.10 -4.75 -17.45
CA GLU A 60 -12.29 -4.05 -18.46
C GLU A 60 -11.20 -4.93 -19.01
N GLY A 61 -10.67 -5.84 -18.19
CA GLY A 61 -9.55 -6.69 -18.56
C GLY A 61 -9.90 -8.05 -19.12
N GLU A 62 -11.15 -8.32 -19.47
CA GLU A 62 -11.58 -9.65 -19.94
C GLU A 62 -10.73 -10.19 -21.08
N VAL A 63 -10.32 -9.34 -22.02
CA VAL A 63 -9.47 -9.73 -23.14
C VAL A 63 -8.12 -10.25 -22.66
N LYS A 64 -7.50 -9.57 -21.69
CA LYS A 64 -6.22 -9.99 -21.12
C LYS A 64 -6.33 -11.27 -20.28
N LEU A 65 -7.47 -11.45 -19.63
CA LEU A 65 -7.70 -12.58 -18.73
C LEU A 65 -8.18 -13.84 -19.47
N ARG A 66 -8.59 -13.70 -20.70
CA ARG A 66 -9.15 -14.82 -21.48
C ARG A 66 -8.12 -15.93 -21.67
N CYS A 67 -8.58 -17.16 -21.44
CA CYS A 67 -7.77 -18.36 -21.65
C CYS A 67 -7.75 -18.75 -23.13
N ARG A 68 -6.89 -19.71 -23.48
CA ARG A 68 -6.79 -20.22 -24.85
C ARG A 68 -8.10 -20.79 -25.37
N ASP A 69 -8.95 -21.35 -24.51
CA ASP A 69 -10.26 -21.88 -24.83
C ASP A 69 -11.32 -20.78 -25.03
N GLY A 70 -10.94 -19.51 -24.93
CA GLY A 70 -11.84 -18.38 -25.10
C GLY A 70 -12.62 -18.00 -23.84
N LYS A 71 -12.46 -18.73 -22.76
CA LYS A 71 -13.17 -18.48 -21.51
C LYS A 71 -12.38 -17.54 -20.61
N VAL A 72 -13.10 -16.65 -19.92
CA VAL A 72 -12.52 -15.78 -18.89
C VAL A 72 -12.64 -16.50 -17.55
N PRO A 73 -11.52 -16.71 -16.83
CA PRO A 73 -11.59 -17.35 -15.51
C PRO A 73 -12.40 -16.48 -14.55
N PRO A 74 -13.13 -17.08 -13.59
CA PRO A 74 -13.86 -16.29 -12.61
C PRO A 74 -12.91 -15.50 -11.73
N LEU A 75 -13.38 -14.38 -11.17
CA LEU A 75 -12.57 -13.53 -10.32
C LEU A 75 -11.97 -14.30 -9.12
N SER A 76 -12.70 -15.29 -8.61
CA SER A 76 -12.23 -16.14 -7.51
C SER A 76 -11.05 -17.04 -7.88
N ALA A 77 -10.80 -17.25 -9.16
CA ALA A 77 -9.72 -18.13 -9.66
C ALA A 77 -8.44 -17.37 -10.02
N ILE A 78 -8.46 -16.05 -9.96
CA ILE A 78 -7.30 -15.21 -10.29
C ILE A 78 -6.81 -14.47 -9.05
N ARG A 79 -5.59 -13.95 -9.10
CA ARG A 79 -5.03 -13.19 -7.98
C ARG A 79 -5.72 -11.83 -7.84
N VAL A 80 -6.06 -11.47 -6.61
CA VAL A 80 -6.60 -10.15 -6.29
C VAL A 80 -5.68 -9.45 -5.30
N PRO A 81 -5.58 -8.10 -5.37
CA PRO A 81 -4.61 -7.38 -4.56
C PRO A 81 -5.07 -7.14 -3.12
N LEU A 82 -6.36 -7.27 -2.83
CA LEU A 82 -6.90 -7.07 -1.48
C LEU A 82 -6.74 -8.35 -0.66
N ARG A 83 -5.98 -8.27 0.44
CA ARG A 83 -5.63 -9.41 1.27
C ARG A 83 -6.02 -9.17 2.73
N ASP A 84 -6.34 -10.24 3.44
CA ASP A 84 -6.72 -10.19 4.85
C ASP A 84 -5.48 -10.29 5.73
N GLY A 85 -5.20 -9.23 6.49
CA GLY A 85 -4.03 -9.18 7.36
C GLY A 85 -4.08 -10.19 8.50
N ASP A 86 -5.26 -10.49 9.03
CA ASP A 86 -5.41 -11.49 10.10
C ASP A 86 -5.09 -12.90 9.61
N LEU A 87 -5.36 -13.19 8.34
CA LEU A 87 -5.09 -14.50 7.74
C LEU A 87 -3.68 -14.64 7.20
N GLU A 88 -3.16 -13.61 6.54
CA GLU A 88 -1.87 -13.69 5.83
C GLU A 88 -0.69 -13.16 6.63
N LYS A 89 -0.93 -12.32 7.63
CA LYS A 89 0.10 -11.77 8.51
C LYS A 89 -0.31 -11.83 9.98
N PRO A 90 -0.66 -13.05 10.48
CA PRO A 90 -1.23 -13.20 11.84
C PRO A 90 -0.27 -12.78 12.95
N ASP A 91 1.04 -12.80 12.71
CA ASP A 91 2.06 -12.45 13.69
C ASP A 91 2.50 -10.99 13.64
N ASP A 92 1.93 -10.21 12.71
CA ASP A 92 2.26 -8.79 12.56
C ASP A 92 1.15 -7.92 13.13
N GLU A 93 1.41 -7.28 14.27
CA GLU A 93 0.46 -6.42 14.98
C GLU A 93 -0.09 -5.29 14.11
N ALA A 94 0.72 -4.76 13.19
CA ALA A 94 0.31 -3.66 12.34
C ALA A 94 -0.82 -4.05 11.38
N TYR A 95 -0.94 -5.32 11.05
CA TYR A 95 -1.94 -5.85 10.11
C TYR A 95 -3.18 -6.41 10.80
N LYS A 96 -3.18 -6.42 12.12
CA LYS A 96 -4.31 -6.95 12.90
C LYS A 96 -5.58 -6.13 12.70
N GLY A 97 -6.68 -6.81 12.45
CA GLY A 97 -7.98 -6.15 12.22
C GLY A 97 -8.02 -5.34 10.93
N ALA A 98 -7.18 -5.66 9.97
CA ALA A 98 -7.06 -4.90 8.73
C ALA A 98 -6.97 -5.78 7.50
N PHE A 99 -7.38 -5.22 6.38
CA PHE A 99 -6.97 -5.69 5.05
C PHE A 99 -5.74 -4.92 4.61
N PHE A 100 -5.01 -5.45 3.65
CA PHE A 100 -3.88 -4.72 3.07
C PHE A 100 -3.80 -4.90 1.57
N ILE A 101 -3.16 -3.92 0.91
CA ILE A 101 -2.92 -3.92 -0.53
C ILE A 101 -1.48 -3.50 -0.77
N ASN A 102 -0.78 -4.25 -1.62
CA ASN A 102 0.54 -3.85 -2.09
C ASN A 102 0.37 -3.10 -3.41
N ALA A 103 0.74 -1.82 -3.41
CA ALA A 103 0.69 -0.95 -4.57
C ALA A 103 2.10 -0.68 -5.09
N LYS A 104 2.27 -0.65 -6.41
CA LYS A 104 3.58 -0.49 -7.05
C LYS A 104 3.53 0.54 -8.18
N SER A 105 4.68 1.12 -8.50
CA SER A 105 4.84 2.03 -9.63
C SER A 105 6.27 2.03 -10.15
N ASP A 106 6.42 2.20 -11.45
CA ASP A 106 7.72 2.42 -12.08
C ASP A 106 8.24 3.83 -11.84
N THR A 107 7.34 4.77 -11.57
CA THR A 107 7.67 6.19 -11.34
C THR A 107 7.46 6.55 -9.88
N ALA A 108 8.23 7.52 -9.39
CA ALA A 108 8.11 7.99 -8.01
C ALA A 108 6.72 8.58 -7.76
N PRO A 109 6.04 8.15 -6.67
CA PRO A 109 4.78 8.76 -6.30
C PRO A 109 4.98 10.20 -5.84
N GLY A 110 4.01 11.07 -6.12
CA GLY A 110 3.96 12.39 -5.50
C GLY A 110 3.55 12.22 -4.05
N ILE A 111 4.23 12.91 -3.15
CA ILE A 111 3.95 12.83 -1.71
C ILE A 111 3.65 14.23 -1.20
N VAL A 112 2.48 14.40 -0.59
CA VAL A 112 2.03 15.69 -0.06
C VAL A 112 1.60 15.55 1.41
N ASP A 113 1.56 16.69 2.11
CA ASP A 113 1.01 16.76 3.46
C ASP A 113 -0.51 17.04 3.42
N ALA A 114 -1.10 17.27 4.58
CA ALA A 114 -2.54 17.52 4.70
C ALA A 114 -2.99 18.80 3.98
N GLN A 115 -2.10 19.77 3.82
CA GLN A 115 -2.38 21.03 3.12
C GLN A 115 -1.98 20.99 1.63
N LEU A 116 -1.63 19.81 1.11
CA LEU A 116 -1.22 19.56 -0.26
C LEU A 116 0.13 20.17 -0.63
N ASN A 117 0.97 20.47 0.36
CA ASN A 117 2.35 20.87 0.12
C ASN A 117 3.20 19.64 -0.14
N ARG A 118 4.10 19.72 -1.12
CA ARG A 118 5.02 18.63 -1.43
C ARG A 118 5.94 18.36 -0.24
N ILE A 119 6.01 17.09 0.14
CA ILE A 119 6.97 16.62 1.14
C ILE A 119 8.24 16.25 0.41
N MET A 120 9.34 16.92 0.72
CA MET A 120 10.66 16.67 0.13
C MET A 120 11.60 15.97 1.11
N ASP A 121 11.35 16.11 2.41
CA ASP A 121 12.15 15.49 3.45
C ASP A 121 11.72 14.03 3.64
N ARG A 122 12.63 13.11 3.36
CA ARG A 122 12.38 11.67 3.45
C ARG A 122 11.97 11.22 4.86
N SER A 123 12.44 11.91 5.89
CA SER A 123 12.09 11.57 7.28
C SER A 123 10.63 11.86 7.61
N GLU A 124 9.96 12.70 6.83
CA GLU A 124 8.56 13.04 7.05
C GLU A 124 7.59 11.96 6.59
N PHE A 125 7.98 11.11 5.63
CA PHE A 125 7.14 10.01 5.16
C PHE A 125 7.91 8.70 5.28
N TYR A 126 7.45 7.83 6.15
CA TYR A 126 8.12 6.59 6.53
C TYR A 126 7.08 5.49 6.80
N SER A 127 7.53 4.26 6.91
CA SER A 127 6.65 3.15 7.30
C SER A 127 6.13 3.36 8.71
N GLY A 128 4.81 3.49 8.83
CA GLY A 128 4.12 3.78 10.07
C GLY A 128 3.23 5.02 10.02
N VAL A 129 3.43 5.93 9.07
CA VAL A 129 2.58 7.12 8.93
C VAL A 129 1.17 6.72 8.49
N TYR A 130 0.21 7.57 8.82
CA TYR A 130 -1.18 7.44 8.40
C TYR A 130 -1.51 8.50 7.36
N GLY A 131 -2.31 8.12 6.38
CA GLY A 131 -2.72 9.04 5.34
C GLY A 131 -3.59 8.39 4.30
N ARG A 132 -3.60 8.98 3.13
CA ARG A 132 -4.38 8.50 1.99
C ARG A 132 -3.46 8.11 0.85
N ALA A 133 -3.89 7.13 0.09
CA ALA A 133 -3.20 6.74 -1.14
C ALA A 133 -4.17 6.85 -2.32
N SER A 134 -3.67 7.39 -3.42
CA SER A 134 -4.36 7.34 -4.69
C SER A 134 -3.81 6.15 -5.47
N ILE A 135 -4.67 5.19 -5.75
CA ILE A 135 -4.31 3.92 -6.38
C ILE A 135 -5.25 3.62 -7.54
N ASN A 136 -4.80 2.75 -8.45
CA ASN A 136 -5.65 2.28 -9.53
C ASN A 136 -5.48 0.78 -9.71
N PHE A 137 -6.53 0.14 -10.18
CA PHE A 137 -6.57 -1.30 -10.37
C PHE A 137 -6.60 -1.64 -11.86
N TYR A 138 -5.91 -2.70 -12.24
CA TYR A 138 -5.87 -3.14 -13.63
C TYR A 138 -5.64 -4.65 -13.71
N ALA A 139 -6.20 -5.26 -14.75
CA ALA A 139 -5.97 -6.67 -15.03
C ALA A 139 -4.59 -6.88 -15.66
N TYR A 140 -3.96 -8.01 -15.37
CA TYR A 140 -2.70 -8.38 -15.98
C TYR A 140 -2.69 -9.86 -16.35
N ASN A 141 -1.85 -10.19 -17.33
CA ASN A 141 -1.53 -11.56 -17.70
C ASN A 141 -0.03 -11.59 -18.01
N ALA A 142 0.74 -12.13 -17.09
CA ALA A 142 2.19 -12.25 -17.21
C ALA A 142 2.53 -13.72 -17.37
N ASN A 143 2.71 -14.16 -18.62
CA ASN A 143 3.06 -15.54 -18.95
C ASN A 143 2.06 -16.57 -18.36
N GLY A 144 0.78 -16.29 -18.43
CA GLY A 144 -0.27 -17.14 -17.87
C GLY A 144 -0.62 -16.85 -16.41
N ASN A 145 0.18 -16.07 -15.71
CA ASN A 145 -0.16 -15.58 -14.36
C ASN A 145 -1.15 -14.43 -14.49
N LYS A 146 -2.38 -14.67 -14.13
CA LYS A 146 -3.49 -13.72 -14.31
C LYS A 146 -3.98 -13.17 -12.98
N GLY A 147 -4.33 -11.90 -12.98
CA GLY A 147 -4.87 -11.28 -11.80
C GLY A 147 -5.20 -9.82 -11.98
N ILE A 148 -5.57 -9.21 -10.87
CA ILE A 148 -5.77 -7.78 -10.75
C ILE A 148 -4.62 -7.23 -9.93
N ALA A 149 -3.97 -6.19 -10.41
CA ALA A 149 -2.88 -5.51 -9.72
C ALA A 149 -3.31 -4.12 -9.26
N CYS A 150 -2.54 -3.56 -8.34
CA CYS A 150 -2.76 -2.22 -7.82
C CYS A 150 -1.57 -1.34 -8.14
N GLY A 151 -1.81 -0.28 -8.89
CA GLY A 151 -0.83 0.75 -9.21
C GLY A 151 -0.83 1.87 -8.18
N LEU A 152 0.33 2.37 -7.86
CA LEU A 152 0.52 3.49 -6.94
C LEU A 152 0.63 4.80 -7.73
N ASN A 153 -0.23 5.76 -7.42
CA ASN A 153 -0.17 7.08 -8.04
C ASN A 153 0.47 8.11 -7.11
N ASN A 154 -0.21 8.44 -6.02
CA ASN A 154 0.22 9.50 -5.11
C ASN A 154 -0.10 9.14 -3.67
N LEU A 155 0.58 9.82 -2.73
CA LEU A 155 0.42 9.60 -1.30
C LEU A 155 0.20 10.93 -0.58
N GLN A 156 -0.64 10.91 0.45
CA GLN A 156 -0.86 12.06 1.32
C GLN A 156 -0.62 11.63 2.76
N LYS A 157 0.31 12.31 3.44
CA LYS A 157 0.51 12.11 4.88
C LYS A 157 -0.46 12.97 5.65
N LEU A 158 -1.20 12.38 6.57
CA LEU A 158 -2.14 13.09 7.43
C LEU A 158 -1.66 13.18 8.87
N ARG A 159 -0.95 12.16 9.36
CA ARG A 159 -0.39 12.18 10.72
C ARG A 159 0.76 11.19 10.87
N ASP A 160 1.57 11.42 11.87
CA ASP A 160 2.62 10.50 12.25
C ASP A 160 2.06 9.24 12.90
N GLY A 161 2.84 8.18 12.87
CA GLY A 161 2.55 6.93 13.56
C GLY A 161 3.84 6.32 14.08
N THR A 162 3.72 5.30 14.89
CA THR A 162 4.88 4.54 15.35
C THR A 162 5.57 3.90 14.16
N PRO A 163 6.89 4.09 13.97
CA PRO A 163 7.60 3.47 12.86
C PRO A 163 7.43 1.96 12.85
N LEU A 164 7.23 1.40 11.65
CA LEU A 164 7.05 -0.02 11.43
C LEU A 164 8.28 -0.60 10.77
N GLY A 165 8.89 -1.57 11.43
CA GLY A 165 10.06 -2.27 10.89
C GLY A 165 11.26 -1.37 10.65
N GLY A 166 12.29 -1.93 10.05
CA GLY A 166 13.47 -1.19 9.69
C GLY A 166 14.28 -0.73 10.89
N LYS A 167 15.01 0.36 10.69
CA LYS A 167 15.90 0.91 11.70
C LYS A 167 15.12 1.75 12.69
N SER A 168 15.36 1.55 13.99
CA SER A 168 14.76 2.38 15.03
C SER A 168 15.26 3.83 14.95
N ARG A 169 14.43 4.76 15.44
CA ARG A 169 14.85 6.17 15.52
C ARG A 169 15.71 6.38 16.76
N PRO A 170 16.69 7.30 16.71
CA PRO A 170 17.50 7.62 17.89
C PRO A 170 16.66 8.01 19.12
N GLU A 171 15.55 8.71 18.91
CA GLU A 171 14.65 9.16 19.98
C GLU A 171 13.97 8.00 20.70
N ASP A 172 13.84 6.85 20.02
CA ASP A 172 13.25 5.65 20.61
C ASP A 172 14.28 4.80 21.34
N ASP A 173 15.55 4.86 20.90
CA ASP A 173 16.64 4.06 21.47
C ASP A 173 17.28 4.72 22.68
N PHE A 174 17.32 6.04 22.70
CA PHE A 174 18.03 6.79 23.71
C PHE A 174 17.09 7.67 24.51
N SER A 175 17.39 7.82 25.79
CA SER A 175 16.72 8.76 26.67
C SER A 175 17.73 9.77 27.19
N ILE A 176 17.23 10.91 27.66
CA ILE A 176 18.08 11.89 28.30
C ILE A 176 18.45 11.33 29.68
N GLU A 177 19.76 11.17 29.94
CA GLU A 177 20.26 10.79 31.27
C GLU A 177 20.34 12.03 32.15
N GLU A 178 19.86 11.92 33.38
CA GLU A 178 19.96 13.01 34.32
C GLU A 178 21.33 13.03 35.00
N ASP A 179 21.81 14.21 35.33
CA ASP A 179 23.15 14.41 35.94
C ASP A 179 23.34 13.63 37.24
N GLU A 180 22.27 13.21 37.88
CA GLU A 180 22.32 12.41 39.11
C GLU A 180 23.05 11.08 38.91
N ASP A 181 23.02 10.53 37.71
CA ASP A 181 23.70 9.28 37.39
C ASP A 181 25.22 9.41 37.46
N PHE A 182 25.73 10.61 37.33
CA PHE A 182 27.16 10.91 37.43
C PHE A 182 27.68 11.11 38.85
N LEU A 183 26.77 11.26 39.79
CA LEU A 183 27.14 11.55 41.19
C LEU A 183 27.10 10.29 42.07
N GLY A 184 26.61 9.21 41.50
CA GLY A 184 26.50 7.96 42.24
C GLY A 184 27.75 7.14 42.30
#